data_397096485912777e4cf5257ed60d2d77
#
_entry.id   397096485912777e4cf5257ed60d2d77
#
_cell.length_a   1.000
_cell.length_b   1.000
_cell.length_c   1.000
_cell.angle_alpha   90.00
_cell.angle_beta   90.00
_cell.angle_gamma   90.00
#
_symmetry.space_group_name_H-M   'P 1'
#
loop_
_entity.id
_entity.type
_entity.pdbx_description
1 polymer ?
#
loop_
_entity_poly.entity_id
_entity_poly.type
_entity_poly.pdbx_seq_one_letter_code
_entity_poly.pdbx_strand_id
1 'polypeptide(L)'
;VKCGITGTHMRVLVHGEEEGAAHAHTHGHSHDHSHEHTHAGLHEIEHRISHLALSGTVRENVLAVYRSIADAESRVHGVPVDEIHFHEVGSLDALADVTGVCLLFEMLAPEQVLCSPVHVGSGQVRCAHGILPVPAPATARLLEGIPVYGGSIRGELCTPTGAALLRRFVTRFGAMPPMCMEKCGYGMGTKDFEAANCVRAIWGQTLTSGGQI
;
A
#
# COMPACT_ATOMS: atom_id res chain seq x y z
N VAL A 1 9.98 -16.59 -0.74
CA VAL A 1 10.82 -16.61 -1.96
C VAL A 1 9.89 -16.50 -3.17
N LYS A 2 10.19 -15.59 -4.11
CA LYS A 2 9.43 -15.41 -5.36
C LYS A 2 10.42 -15.49 -6.53
N CYS A 3 10.20 -16.40 -7.49
CA CYS A 3 11.10 -16.62 -8.63
C CYS A 3 12.59 -16.74 -8.23
N GLY A 4 12.91 -17.43 -7.13
CA GLY A 4 14.27 -17.57 -6.61
C GLY A 4 14.81 -16.38 -5.81
N ILE A 5 14.09 -15.26 -5.75
CA ILE A 5 14.48 -14.08 -4.96
C ILE A 5 13.98 -14.25 -3.52
N THR A 6 14.87 -14.14 -2.55
CA THR A 6 14.52 -14.10 -1.12
C THR A 6 14.27 -12.65 -0.68
N GLY A 7 13.24 -12.41 0.10
CA GLY A 7 12.93 -11.09 0.65
C GLY A 7 12.11 -11.21 1.92
N THR A 8 11.76 -10.07 2.49
CA THR A 8 10.94 -9.93 3.69
C THR A 8 9.47 -9.98 3.33
N HIS A 9 8.68 -10.70 4.14
CA HIS A 9 7.23 -10.67 4.11
C HIS A 9 6.74 -10.32 5.51
N MET A 10 5.97 -9.25 5.62
CA MET A 10 5.34 -8.85 6.88
C MET A 10 4.02 -9.61 7.04
N ARG A 11 3.80 -10.14 8.23
CA ARG A 11 2.51 -10.72 8.63
C ARG A 11 1.97 -9.94 9.81
N VAL A 12 0.78 -9.42 9.67
CA VAL A 12 0.07 -8.76 10.76
C VAL A 12 -0.95 -9.75 11.34
N LEU A 13 -0.86 -10.01 12.63
CA LEU A 13 -1.76 -10.91 13.33
C LEU A 13 -2.60 -10.11 14.33
N VAL A 14 -3.91 -10.19 14.20
CA VAL A 14 -4.86 -9.63 15.15
C VAL A 14 -5.42 -10.77 15.98
N HIS A 15 -5.16 -10.77 17.29
CA HIS A 15 -5.52 -11.88 18.18
C HIS A 15 -4.95 -13.26 17.77
N GLY A 16 -3.83 -13.26 17.03
CA GLY A 16 -3.16 -14.49 16.57
C GLY A 16 -3.60 -14.98 15.20
N GLU A 17 -4.55 -14.33 14.54
CA GLU A 17 -5.05 -14.68 13.20
C GLU A 17 -4.75 -13.54 12.21
N GLU A 18 -4.49 -13.89 10.94
CA GLU A 18 -4.38 -12.89 9.86
C GLU A 18 -5.77 -12.33 9.54
N GLU A 19 -5.92 -11.02 9.64
CA GLU A 19 -7.14 -10.32 9.26
C GLU A 19 -7.35 -10.49 7.73
N GLY A 20 -8.52 -10.98 7.32
CA GLY A 20 -8.83 -11.20 5.89
C GLY A 20 -8.39 -12.56 5.32
N ALA A 21 -7.82 -13.46 6.10
CA ALA A 21 -7.66 -14.85 5.69
C ALA A 21 -9.06 -15.45 5.40
N ALA A 22 -9.36 -15.66 4.12
CA ALA A 22 -10.65 -16.17 3.69
C ALA A 22 -10.93 -17.49 4.41
N HIS A 23 -11.98 -17.52 5.23
CA HIS A 23 -12.56 -18.76 5.72
C HIS A 23 -13.02 -19.56 4.50
N ALA A 24 -12.27 -20.59 4.14
CA ALA A 24 -12.76 -21.63 3.26
C ALA A 24 -13.97 -22.27 3.96
N HIS A 25 -15.17 -21.87 3.56
CA HIS A 25 -16.42 -22.43 4.09
C HIS A 25 -16.51 -23.90 3.73
N THR A 26 -16.14 -24.76 4.66
CA THR A 26 -16.71 -26.10 4.77
C THR A 26 -18.06 -25.95 5.48
N HIS A 27 -19.12 -26.34 4.79
CA HIS A 27 -20.49 -26.33 5.32
C HIS A 27 -20.61 -27.16 6.60
N GLY A 28 -21.05 -26.56 7.70
CA GLY A 28 -21.37 -27.24 8.94
C GLY A 28 -21.86 -26.28 10.03
N HIS A 29 -23.18 -26.15 10.13
CA HIS A 29 -24.02 -25.75 11.29
C HIS A 29 -23.60 -24.60 12.25
N SER A 30 -24.37 -23.53 12.13
CA SER A 30 -24.91 -22.61 13.15
C SER A 30 -24.18 -22.47 14.49
N HIS A 31 -23.53 -21.31 14.68
CA HIS A 31 -23.72 -20.51 15.91
C HIS A 31 -23.56 -19.02 15.53
N ASP A 32 -24.57 -18.28 15.91
CA ASP A 32 -24.74 -16.85 15.75
C ASP A 32 -23.68 -16.11 16.58
N HIS A 33 -22.58 -15.70 15.94
CA HIS A 33 -21.73 -14.65 16.43
C HIS A 33 -21.60 -13.64 15.30
N SER A 34 -22.42 -12.59 15.39
CA SER A 34 -22.32 -11.37 14.61
C SER A 34 -20.95 -10.73 14.86
N HIS A 35 -19.93 -11.14 14.10
CA HIS A 35 -18.76 -10.29 13.89
C HIS A 35 -19.23 -9.12 13.02
N GLU A 36 -19.64 -8.03 13.66
CA GLU A 36 -19.78 -6.74 13.01
C GLU A 36 -18.40 -6.43 12.38
N HIS A 37 -18.32 -6.58 11.07
CA HIS A 37 -17.29 -5.94 10.28
C HIS A 37 -17.55 -4.44 10.41
N THR A 38 -16.99 -3.82 11.43
CA THR A 38 -17.06 -2.37 11.63
C THR A 38 -16.26 -1.73 10.49
N HIS A 39 -16.97 -1.27 9.47
CA HIS A 39 -16.40 -0.47 8.41
C HIS A 39 -15.93 0.86 9.04
N ALA A 40 -14.61 0.99 9.21
CA ALA A 40 -14.02 2.17 9.81
C ALA A 40 -14.11 3.35 8.83
N GLY A 41 -14.74 4.44 9.24
CA GLY A 41 -14.64 5.72 8.52
C GLY A 41 -13.33 6.43 8.82
N LEU A 42 -13.07 7.54 8.13
CA LEU A 42 -11.85 8.33 8.33
C LEU A 42 -11.70 8.78 9.79
N HIS A 43 -12.80 9.19 10.44
CA HIS A 43 -12.81 9.60 11.84
C HIS A 43 -12.37 8.47 12.80
N GLU A 44 -12.80 7.25 12.55
CA GLU A 44 -12.40 6.09 13.36
C GLU A 44 -10.89 5.82 13.22
N ILE A 45 -10.35 5.93 12.00
CA ILE A 45 -8.92 5.81 11.75
C ILE A 45 -8.14 6.92 12.48
N GLU A 46 -8.60 8.18 12.39
CA GLU A 46 -7.99 9.31 13.12
C GLU A 46 -7.99 9.07 14.63
N HIS A 47 -9.10 8.56 15.17
CA HIS A 47 -9.20 8.22 16.59
C HIS A 47 -8.19 7.13 16.97
N ARG A 48 -8.12 6.01 16.24
CA ARG A 48 -7.16 4.93 16.48
C ARG A 48 -5.72 5.42 16.46
N ILE A 49 -5.35 6.23 15.45
CA ILE A 49 -4.01 6.81 15.31
C ILE A 49 -3.68 7.75 16.49
N SER A 50 -4.67 8.46 17.04
CA SER A 50 -4.46 9.38 18.16
C SER A 50 -3.96 8.69 19.43
N HIS A 51 -4.30 7.42 19.60
CA HIS A 51 -3.89 6.59 20.75
C HIS A 51 -2.56 5.87 20.57
N LEU A 52 -1.98 5.91 19.36
CA LEU A 52 -0.67 5.30 19.12
C LEU A 52 0.47 6.22 19.60
N ALA A 53 1.50 5.62 20.18
CA ALA A 53 2.72 6.32 20.61
C ALA A 53 3.60 6.65 19.39
N LEU A 54 3.15 7.58 18.54
CA LEU A 54 3.82 8.01 17.31
C LEU A 54 4.37 9.43 17.47
N SER A 55 5.49 9.73 16.79
CA SER A 55 5.94 11.10 16.60
C SER A 55 4.89 11.94 15.87
N GLY A 56 4.98 13.27 15.98
CA GLY A 56 4.11 14.19 15.24
C GLY A 56 4.22 13.97 13.72
N THR A 57 5.43 13.79 13.22
CA THR A 57 5.72 13.56 11.80
C THR A 57 5.11 12.27 11.27
N VAL A 58 5.29 11.16 12.00
CA VAL A 58 4.71 9.86 11.62
C VAL A 58 3.19 9.95 11.61
N ARG A 59 2.59 10.52 12.67
CA ARG A 59 1.14 10.70 12.77
C ARG A 59 0.58 11.51 11.59
N GLU A 60 1.22 12.64 11.26
CA GLU A 60 0.84 13.47 10.12
C GLU A 60 0.91 12.69 8.80
N ASN A 61 1.99 11.92 8.59
CA ASN A 61 2.16 11.11 7.38
C ASN A 61 1.06 10.04 7.25
N VAL A 62 0.77 9.31 8.34
CA VAL A 62 -0.29 8.30 8.36
C VAL A 62 -1.64 8.92 8.02
N LEU A 63 -1.99 10.04 8.67
CA LEU A 63 -3.24 10.75 8.40
C LEU A 63 -3.30 11.28 6.96
N ALA A 64 -2.21 11.79 6.42
CA ALA A 64 -2.16 12.26 5.03
C ALA A 64 -2.39 11.13 4.02
N VAL A 65 -1.85 9.93 4.26
CA VAL A 65 -2.10 8.74 3.44
C VAL A 65 -3.58 8.37 3.48
N TYR A 66 -4.19 8.26 4.66
CA TYR A 66 -5.61 7.92 4.80
C TYR A 66 -6.54 8.97 4.19
N ARG A 67 -6.24 10.26 4.34
CA ARG A 67 -7.00 11.33 3.72
C ARG A 67 -6.93 11.28 2.19
N SER A 68 -5.76 10.93 1.63
CA SER A 68 -5.63 10.74 0.18
C SER A 68 -6.48 9.58 -0.33
N ILE A 69 -6.55 8.48 0.42
CA ILE A 69 -7.40 7.34 0.07
C ILE A 69 -8.87 7.73 0.19
N ALA A 70 -9.28 8.39 1.28
CA ALA A 70 -10.65 8.84 1.47
C ALA A 70 -11.12 9.80 0.37
N ASP A 71 -10.28 10.75 -0.07
CA ASP A 71 -10.58 11.64 -1.20
C ASP A 71 -10.74 10.87 -2.52
N ALA A 72 -9.88 9.87 -2.77
CA ALA A 72 -9.99 9.04 -3.97
C ALA A 72 -11.29 8.21 -3.97
N GLU A 73 -11.62 7.56 -2.85
CA GLU A 73 -12.85 6.77 -2.69
C GLU A 73 -14.10 7.66 -2.77
N SER A 74 -14.09 8.83 -2.14
CA SER A 74 -15.17 9.83 -2.20
C SER A 74 -15.49 10.19 -3.66
N ARG A 75 -14.49 10.45 -4.46
CA ARG A 75 -14.67 10.78 -5.88
C ARG A 75 -15.15 9.60 -6.72
N VAL A 76 -14.72 8.39 -6.39
CA VAL A 76 -15.16 7.17 -7.09
C VAL A 76 -16.60 6.84 -6.77
N HIS A 77 -17.01 6.97 -5.51
CA HIS A 77 -18.36 6.66 -5.05
C HIS A 77 -19.36 7.82 -5.20
N GLY A 78 -18.86 9.04 -5.42
CA GLY A 78 -19.69 10.23 -5.55
C GLY A 78 -20.37 10.64 -4.23
N VAL A 79 -19.74 10.34 -3.09
CA VAL A 79 -20.23 10.67 -1.75
C VAL A 79 -19.23 11.57 -1.01
N PRO A 80 -19.65 12.36 -0.02
CA PRO A 80 -18.75 13.16 0.81
C PRO A 80 -17.68 12.30 1.51
N VAL A 81 -16.51 12.88 1.78
CA VAL A 81 -15.37 12.17 2.42
C VAL A 81 -15.74 11.64 3.82
N ASP A 82 -16.55 12.37 4.56
CA ASP A 82 -17.04 11.99 5.89
C ASP A 82 -18.05 10.84 5.89
N GLU A 83 -18.65 10.53 4.73
CA GLU A 83 -19.52 9.38 4.53
C GLU A 83 -18.80 8.14 3.98
N ILE A 84 -17.49 8.23 3.72
CA ILE A 84 -16.70 7.09 3.24
C ILE A 84 -16.51 6.07 4.35
N HIS A 85 -16.83 4.83 4.02
CA HIS A 85 -16.51 3.65 4.81
C HIS A 85 -15.42 2.85 4.12
N PHE A 86 -14.28 2.71 4.79
CA PHE A 86 -13.20 1.89 4.29
C PHE A 86 -13.53 0.41 4.46
N HIS A 87 -13.50 -0.35 3.38
CA HIS A 87 -13.69 -1.80 3.42
C HIS A 87 -12.36 -2.50 3.77
N GLU A 88 -11.46 -2.61 2.79
CA GLU A 88 -10.18 -3.29 2.98
C GLU A 88 -9.14 -2.41 3.70
N VAL A 89 -9.13 -1.10 3.41
CA VAL A 89 -8.12 -0.15 3.94
C VAL A 89 -8.40 0.26 5.38
N GLY A 90 -9.62 -0.03 5.91
CA GLY A 90 -10.01 0.23 7.29
C GLY A 90 -9.60 -0.84 8.29
N SER A 91 -9.03 -1.96 7.83
CA SER A 91 -8.55 -3.06 8.65
C SER A 91 -7.37 -2.67 9.54
N LEU A 92 -7.16 -3.42 10.61
CA LEU A 92 -5.97 -3.23 11.48
C LEU A 92 -4.68 -3.59 10.75
N ASP A 93 -4.75 -4.56 9.82
CA ASP A 93 -3.65 -4.94 8.94
C ASP A 93 -3.20 -3.75 8.08
N ALA A 94 -4.14 -3.09 7.38
CA ALA A 94 -3.82 -1.90 6.59
C ALA A 94 -3.29 -0.74 7.44
N LEU A 95 -3.83 -0.55 8.65
CA LEU A 95 -3.35 0.47 9.58
C LEU A 95 -1.91 0.19 10.03
N ALA A 96 -1.59 -1.07 10.32
CA ALA A 96 -0.23 -1.49 10.68
C ALA A 96 0.75 -1.29 9.52
N ASP A 97 0.35 -1.64 8.29
CA ASP A 97 1.16 -1.46 7.08
C ASP A 97 1.48 0.02 6.83
N VAL A 98 0.45 0.89 6.81
CA VAL A 98 0.65 2.33 6.58
C VAL A 98 1.51 2.94 7.69
N THR A 99 1.21 2.62 8.96
CA THR A 99 1.98 3.14 10.09
C THR A 99 3.43 2.64 10.08
N GLY A 100 3.62 1.35 9.79
CA GLY A 100 4.95 0.74 9.68
C GLY A 100 5.80 1.39 8.61
N VAL A 101 5.24 1.63 7.42
CA VAL A 101 5.95 2.33 6.34
C VAL A 101 6.30 3.77 6.75
N CYS A 102 5.38 4.51 7.38
CA CYS A 102 5.65 5.87 7.84
C CYS A 102 6.76 5.91 8.91
N LEU A 103 6.77 4.95 9.84
CA LEU A 103 7.84 4.79 10.83
C LEU A 103 9.20 4.50 10.18
N LEU A 104 9.23 3.59 9.20
CA LEU A 104 10.46 3.25 8.48
C LEU A 104 11.01 4.45 7.70
N PHE A 105 10.16 5.25 7.08
CA PHE A 105 10.59 6.49 6.41
C PHE A 105 11.15 7.51 7.39
N GLU A 106 10.58 7.66 8.59
CA GLU A 106 11.13 8.53 9.63
C GLU A 106 12.50 8.02 10.11
N MET A 107 12.63 6.71 10.35
CA MET A 107 13.89 6.10 10.79
C MET A 107 15.00 6.17 9.74
N LEU A 108 14.66 5.99 8.47
CA LEU A 108 15.63 6.05 7.37
C LEU A 108 15.98 7.49 6.99
N ALA A 109 15.04 8.42 7.15
CA ALA A 109 15.17 9.84 6.82
C ALA A 109 15.86 10.11 5.47
N PRO A 110 15.39 9.53 4.34
CA PRO A 110 16.03 9.73 3.05
C PRO A 110 15.90 11.18 2.60
N GLU A 111 16.96 11.76 2.03
CA GLU A 111 16.91 13.10 1.44
C GLU A 111 16.00 13.14 0.20
N GLN A 112 15.97 12.04 -0.57
CA GLN A 112 15.14 11.87 -1.75
C GLN A 112 14.60 10.46 -1.84
N VAL A 113 13.37 10.36 -2.33
CA VAL A 113 12.73 9.07 -2.65
C VAL A 113 12.43 9.05 -4.15
N LEU A 114 13.11 8.17 -4.86
CA LEU A 114 12.96 8.03 -6.31
C LEU A 114 12.23 6.73 -6.62
N CYS A 115 11.28 6.78 -7.54
CA CYS A 115 10.51 5.61 -7.96
C CYS A 115 10.51 5.49 -9.49
N SER A 116 10.68 4.28 -9.99
CA SER A 116 10.40 3.96 -11.40
C SER A 116 8.93 4.22 -11.72
N PRO A 117 8.52 4.29 -13.01
CA PRO A 117 7.11 4.20 -13.36
C PRO A 117 6.44 3.01 -12.66
N VAL A 118 5.21 3.20 -12.18
CA VAL A 118 4.51 2.19 -11.35
C VAL A 118 3.90 1.11 -12.23
N HIS A 119 4.26 -0.14 -11.96
CA HIS A 119 3.64 -1.30 -12.60
C HIS A 119 2.29 -1.58 -11.94
N VAL A 120 1.20 -1.20 -12.58
CA VAL A 120 -0.16 -1.36 -12.03
C VAL A 120 -0.76 -2.75 -12.28
N GLY A 121 -0.22 -3.49 -13.24
CA GLY A 121 -0.80 -4.75 -13.71
C GLY A 121 -1.86 -4.53 -14.80
N SER A 122 -2.66 -5.56 -15.09
CA SER A 122 -3.66 -5.52 -16.15
C SER A 122 -4.85 -6.44 -15.87
N GLY A 123 -5.93 -6.32 -16.66
CA GLY A 123 -7.11 -7.16 -16.55
C GLY A 123 -8.08 -6.68 -15.49
N GLN A 124 -8.48 -7.57 -14.59
CA GLN A 124 -9.51 -7.32 -13.58
C GLN A 124 -9.10 -7.87 -12.22
N VAL A 125 -9.61 -7.25 -11.16
CA VAL A 125 -9.47 -7.71 -9.77
C VAL A 125 -10.85 -7.88 -9.15
N ARG A 126 -11.01 -8.91 -8.30
CA ARG A 126 -12.20 -9.11 -7.47
C ARG A 126 -11.95 -8.49 -6.10
N CYS A 127 -12.85 -7.62 -5.66
CA CYS A 127 -12.81 -6.97 -4.36
C CYS A 127 -14.23 -6.90 -3.75
N ALA A 128 -14.40 -6.23 -2.61
CA ALA A 128 -15.72 -6.06 -1.96
C ALA A 128 -16.78 -5.45 -2.88
N HIS A 129 -16.40 -4.57 -3.81
CA HIS A 129 -17.28 -3.93 -4.79
C HIS A 129 -17.58 -4.77 -6.03
N GLY A 130 -17.10 -6.01 -6.10
CA GLY A 130 -17.26 -6.89 -7.26
C GLY A 130 -16.00 -7.01 -8.10
N ILE A 131 -16.17 -7.08 -9.43
CA ILE A 131 -15.05 -7.21 -10.37
C ILE A 131 -14.76 -5.83 -10.99
N LEU A 132 -13.57 -5.31 -10.70
CA LEU A 132 -13.12 -3.99 -11.16
C LEU A 132 -11.97 -4.11 -12.17
N PRO A 133 -11.81 -3.13 -13.07
CA PRO A 133 -10.63 -3.05 -13.94
C PRO A 133 -9.37 -2.78 -13.13
N VAL A 134 -8.20 -3.17 -13.66
CA VAL A 134 -6.89 -2.86 -13.09
C VAL A 134 -6.24 -1.73 -13.91
N PRO A 135 -5.76 -0.64 -13.26
CA PRO A 135 -5.85 -0.37 -11.82
C PRO A 135 -7.29 -0.12 -11.36
N ALA A 136 -7.61 -0.49 -10.11
CA ALA A 136 -8.91 -0.20 -9.51
C ALA A 136 -9.20 1.31 -9.49
N PRO A 137 -10.48 1.76 -9.54
CA PRO A 137 -10.81 3.18 -9.70
C PRO A 137 -10.14 4.11 -8.70
N ALA A 138 -10.11 3.75 -7.40
CA ALA A 138 -9.43 4.55 -6.38
C ALA A 138 -7.91 4.59 -6.60
N THR A 139 -7.30 3.46 -6.96
CA THR A 139 -5.87 3.40 -7.34
C THR A 139 -5.58 4.31 -8.53
N ALA A 140 -6.42 4.28 -9.56
CA ALA A 140 -6.27 5.15 -10.73
C ALA A 140 -6.30 6.64 -10.34
N ARG A 141 -7.21 7.03 -9.44
CA ARG A 141 -7.28 8.41 -8.89
C ARG A 141 -6.01 8.79 -8.12
N LEU A 142 -5.54 7.90 -7.25
CA LEU A 142 -4.32 8.13 -6.48
C LEU A 142 -3.08 8.26 -7.36
N LEU A 143 -3.06 7.62 -8.51
CA LEU A 143 -1.95 7.65 -9.46
C LEU A 143 -2.05 8.76 -10.52
N GLU A 144 -3.07 9.63 -10.48
CA GLU A 144 -3.15 10.79 -11.39
C GLU A 144 -1.88 11.65 -11.32
N GLY A 145 -1.25 11.90 -12.47
CA GLY A 145 0.01 12.63 -12.58
C GLY A 145 1.27 11.81 -12.28
N ILE A 146 1.14 10.54 -11.91
CA ILE A 146 2.24 9.61 -11.67
C ILE A 146 2.42 8.70 -12.90
N PRO A 147 3.65 8.51 -13.41
CA PRO A 147 3.88 7.64 -14.55
C PRO A 147 3.60 6.17 -14.19
N VAL A 148 2.75 5.51 -14.99
CA VAL A 148 2.30 4.14 -14.77
C VAL A 148 2.42 3.31 -16.05
N TYR A 149 2.45 1.98 -15.91
CA TYR A 149 2.32 1.04 -17.05
C TYR A 149 1.61 -0.25 -16.62
N GLY A 150 0.89 -0.88 -17.59
CA GLY A 150 0.11 -2.09 -17.34
C GLY A 150 0.94 -3.38 -17.35
N GLY A 151 1.88 -3.49 -18.30
CA GLY A 151 2.67 -4.70 -18.49
C GLY A 151 1.86 -5.92 -18.93
N SER A 152 2.45 -7.11 -18.85
CA SER A 152 1.84 -8.40 -19.24
C SER A 152 1.16 -9.14 -18.06
N ILE A 153 1.48 -8.79 -16.82
CA ILE A 153 0.95 -9.46 -15.63
C ILE A 153 -0.54 -9.18 -15.49
N ARG A 154 -1.34 -10.24 -15.43
CA ARG A 154 -2.79 -10.15 -15.18
C ARG A 154 -3.05 -10.16 -13.67
N GLY A 155 -3.59 -9.07 -13.17
CA GLY A 155 -3.88 -8.85 -11.75
C GLY A 155 -3.44 -7.48 -11.29
N GLU A 156 -3.87 -7.10 -10.10
CA GLU A 156 -3.50 -5.85 -9.45
C GLU A 156 -2.11 -5.97 -8.83
N LEU A 157 -1.19 -5.09 -9.22
CA LEU A 157 0.16 -5.00 -8.68
C LEU A 157 0.40 -3.76 -7.83
N CYS A 158 -0.48 -2.77 -7.95
CA CYS A 158 -0.47 -1.57 -7.12
C CYS A 158 -1.85 -1.39 -6.50
N THR A 159 -1.95 -1.52 -5.19
CA THR A 159 -3.18 -1.34 -4.41
C THR A 159 -3.42 0.14 -4.08
N PRO A 160 -4.63 0.54 -3.63
CA PRO A 160 -4.87 1.90 -3.16
C PRO A 160 -3.88 2.36 -2.07
N THR A 161 -3.58 1.49 -1.10
CA THR A 161 -2.59 1.76 -0.03
C THR A 161 -1.21 2.02 -0.60
N GLY A 162 -0.74 1.15 -1.52
CA GLY A 162 0.56 1.32 -2.19
C GLY A 162 0.64 2.62 -2.98
N ALA A 163 -0.41 2.96 -3.74
CA ALA A 163 -0.49 4.19 -4.51
C ALA A 163 -0.45 5.45 -3.62
N ALA A 164 -1.18 5.44 -2.50
CA ALA A 164 -1.21 6.55 -1.55
C ALA A 164 0.15 6.76 -0.86
N LEU A 165 0.83 5.67 -0.50
CA LEU A 165 2.18 5.72 0.06
C LEU A 165 3.20 6.27 -0.96
N LEU A 166 3.15 5.81 -2.23
CA LEU A 166 4.01 6.34 -3.29
C LEU A 166 3.75 7.84 -3.50
N ARG A 167 2.48 8.25 -3.55
CA ARG A 167 2.09 9.65 -3.68
C ARG A 167 2.59 10.52 -2.54
N ARG A 168 2.64 9.99 -1.31
CA ARG A 168 3.09 10.73 -0.12
C ARG A 168 4.61 10.90 -0.07
N PHE A 169 5.37 9.84 -0.39
CA PHE A 169 6.80 9.81 -0.10
C PHE A 169 7.70 10.01 -1.32
N VAL A 170 7.24 9.67 -2.53
CA VAL A 170 8.10 9.80 -3.71
C VAL A 170 8.26 11.26 -4.11
N THR A 171 9.51 11.69 -4.18
CA THR A 171 9.88 13.05 -4.57
C THR A 171 10.04 13.19 -6.08
N ARG A 172 10.38 12.11 -6.78
CA ARG A 172 10.54 12.09 -8.23
C ARG A 172 10.31 10.70 -8.82
N PHE A 173 9.55 10.65 -9.90
CA PHE A 173 9.38 9.45 -10.72
C PHE A 173 10.27 9.48 -11.95
N GLY A 174 10.81 8.33 -12.37
CA GLY A 174 11.60 8.22 -13.58
C GLY A 174 12.60 7.05 -13.55
N ALA A 175 13.55 7.11 -14.48
CA ALA A 175 14.62 6.13 -14.53
C ALA A 175 15.52 6.22 -13.28
N MET A 176 16.10 5.08 -12.90
CA MET A 176 17.10 5.01 -11.85
C MET A 176 18.31 5.90 -12.23
N PRO A 177 18.70 6.85 -11.37
CA PRO A 177 19.86 7.69 -11.65
C PRO A 177 21.16 6.90 -11.46
N PRO A 178 22.28 7.38 -12.00
CA PRO A 178 23.60 6.90 -11.58
C PRO A 178 23.74 7.06 -10.07
N MET A 179 24.09 5.96 -9.38
CA MET A 179 24.20 5.95 -7.92
C MET A 179 25.16 4.85 -7.44
N CYS A 180 25.76 5.07 -6.28
CA CYS A 180 26.42 4.04 -5.53
C CYS A 180 25.39 3.33 -4.64
N MET A 181 25.10 2.06 -4.96
CA MET A 181 24.19 1.23 -4.15
C MET A 181 24.93 0.72 -2.92
N GLU A 182 24.36 0.93 -1.73
CA GLU A 182 24.91 0.44 -0.46
C GLU A 182 24.13 -0.77 0.04
N LYS A 183 22.79 -0.74 -0.08
CA LYS A 183 21.90 -1.82 0.35
C LYS A 183 20.75 -2.01 -0.64
N CYS A 184 20.27 -3.24 -0.73
CA CYS A 184 19.10 -3.59 -1.51
C CYS A 184 18.19 -4.50 -0.69
N GLY A 185 16.90 -4.19 -0.64
CA GLY A 185 15.89 -4.97 0.04
C GLY A 185 14.74 -5.33 -0.89
N TYR A 186 14.06 -6.43 -0.58
CA TYR A 186 12.90 -6.93 -1.32
C TYR A 186 11.74 -7.17 -0.37
N GLY A 187 10.62 -6.47 -0.57
CA GLY A 187 9.36 -6.73 0.11
C GLY A 187 8.48 -7.62 -0.76
N MET A 188 8.10 -8.79 -0.25
CA MET A 188 7.37 -9.81 -1.01
C MET A 188 5.87 -9.64 -0.87
N GLY A 189 5.15 -9.60 -2.00
CA GLY A 189 3.70 -9.70 -2.03
C GLY A 189 3.21 -11.14 -1.79
N THR A 190 1.94 -11.31 -1.46
CA THR A 190 1.32 -12.60 -1.20
C THR A 190 1.03 -13.38 -2.50
N LYS A 191 0.54 -12.70 -3.54
CA LYS A 191 0.15 -13.32 -4.81
C LYS A 191 1.38 -13.87 -5.56
N ASP A 192 1.19 -15.00 -6.26
CA ASP A 192 2.18 -15.57 -7.16
C ASP A 192 1.86 -15.24 -8.62
N PHE A 193 2.87 -14.80 -9.35
CA PHE A 193 2.84 -14.53 -10.79
C PHE A 193 4.04 -15.19 -11.46
N GLU A 194 4.06 -15.19 -12.79
CA GLU A 194 5.21 -15.65 -13.58
C GLU A 194 6.48 -14.79 -13.38
N ALA A 195 6.31 -13.52 -12.96
CA ALA A 195 7.38 -12.65 -12.52
C ALA A 195 7.37 -12.49 -11.00
N ALA A 196 8.51 -12.15 -10.41
CA ALA A 196 8.64 -11.96 -8.98
C ALA A 196 7.74 -10.82 -8.49
N ASN A 197 6.74 -11.15 -7.67
CA ASN A 197 5.87 -10.18 -7.02
C ASN A 197 6.57 -9.58 -5.81
N CYS A 198 7.34 -8.53 -6.03
CA CYS A 198 8.06 -7.84 -4.96
C CYS A 198 8.29 -6.36 -5.28
N VAL A 199 8.39 -5.56 -4.23
CA VAL A 199 8.96 -4.21 -4.29
C VAL A 199 10.45 -4.31 -3.99
N ARG A 200 11.29 -3.75 -4.86
CA ARG A 200 12.72 -3.63 -4.63
C ARG A 200 13.04 -2.22 -4.16
N ALA A 201 13.62 -2.10 -2.98
CA ALA A 201 14.12 -0.85 -2.43
C ALA A 201 15.63 -0.84 -2.47
N ILE A 202 16.22 0.25 -2.94
CA ILE A 202 17.66 0.45 -3.05
C ILE A 202 18.03 1.67 -2.21
N TRP A 203 18.96 1.49 -1.30
CA TRP A 203 19.56 2.57 -0.53
C TRP A 203 20.96 2.87 -1.04
N GLY A 204 21.31 4.13 -1.14
CA GLY A 204 22.65 4.56 -1.59
C GLY A 204 22.69 6.05 -1.90
N GLN A 205 23.79 6.48 -2.50
CA GLN A 205 24.05 7.88 -2.81
C GLN A 205 23.98 8.11 -4.32
N THR A 206 23.19 9.11 -4.75
CA THR A 206 23.18 9.53 -6.15
C THR A 206 24.49 10.23 -6.50
N LEU A 207 25.04 9.91 -7.68
CA LEU A 207 26.21 10.61 -8.20
C LEU A 207 25.74 11.96 -8.76
N THR A 208 26.20 13.05 -8.14
CA THR A 208 26.02 14.39 -8.73
C THR A 208 26.89 14.50 -9.98
N SER A 209 26.35 15.15 -11.05
CA SER A 209 27.07 15.40 -12.31
C SER A 209 28.30 16.28 -12.07
N GLY A 210 29.40 15.72 -11.60
CA GLY A 210 30.63 16.45 -11.25
C GLY A 210 31.59 15.67 -10.35
N GLY A 211 31.18 14.55 -9.77
CA GLY A 211 32.07 13.67 -9.02
C GLY A 211 32.72 12.65 -9.98
N GLN A 212 34.00 12.82 -10.27
CA GLN A 212 34.83 11.73 -10.81
C GLN A 212 34.86 10.57 -9.80
N ILE A 213 34.68 9.35 -10.32
CA ILE A 213 34.99 8.09 -9.60
C ILE A 213 36.47 8.01 -9.38
#